data_48029fdd07a077c7529ea620cc5cb9c3
#
_entry.id   48029fdd07a077c7529ea620cc5cb9c3
#
_cell.length_a   1.000
_cell.length_b   1.000
_cell.length_c   1.000
_cell.angle_alpha   90.00
_cell.angle_beta   90.00
_cell.angle_gamma   90.00
#
_symmetry.space_group_name_H-M   'P 1'
#
loop_
_entity.id
_entity.type
_entity.pdbx_description
1 polymer ?
#
loop_
_entity_poly.entity_id
_entity_poly.type
_entity_poly.pdbx_seq_one_letter_code
_entity_poly.pdbx_strand_id
1 'polypeptide(L)'
;MSERLVKDDSYTSIHIEKYECECRDTKLGAEEITRDVPNISEEAKAFLDERGIVVPGAEVKEGDILVGKITPKGVTEPTPEEKLLMAIFSEKTKEGKDTSLRVSHGGAGIVLDVKIFTRKNGDELPPGVNEVIRVYIVQRRKISEGDKMSGRHGNKGVISRILPVEDMPFLPDGTPVDIMLNPLGVPSRMNIGQILEIHLGLACKKLGLKLATPVFDGITNEEIFDLMKKAEIAPDGKTVLYDGRTGERFDE
;
A
#
# COMPACT_ATOMS: atom_id res chain seq x y z
N MET A 1 11.07 -16.68 1.33
CA MET A 1 9.92 -16.45 0.45
C MET A 1 10.43 -16.11 -0.94
N SER A 2 9.78 -16.58 -1.99
CA SER A 2 10.18 -16.32 -3.38
C SER A 2 9.80 -14.89 -3.81
N GLU A 3 10.70 -14.22 -4.54
CA GLU A 3 10.44 -12.91 -5.16
C GLU A 3 9.28 -12.95 -6.18
N ARG A 4 8.97 -14.12 -6.73
CA ARG A 4 7.82 -14.30 -7.64
C ARG A 4 6.52 -13.80 -7.04
N LEU A 5 6.26 -14.09 -5.75
CA LEU A 5 5.05 -13.67 -5.06
C LEU A 5 4.95 -12.14 -4.91
N VAL A 6 6.10 -11.45 -4.84
CA VAL A 6 6.16 -9.98 -4.81
C VAL A 6 5.92 -9.41 -6.20
N LYS A 7 6.52 -10.00 -7.22
CA LYS A 7 6.37 -9.57 -8.62
C LYS A 7 4.94 -9.76 -9.13
N ASP A 8 4.32 -10.89 -8.79
CA ASP A 8 2.96 -11.25 -9.19
C ASP A 8 1.87 -10.53 -8.38
N ASP A 9 2.25 -9.61 -7.48
CA ASP A 9 1.33 -8.88 -6.59
C ASP A 9 0.42 -9.79 -5.74
N SER A 10 0.85 -11.04 -5.45
CA SER A 10 0.04 -12.04 -4.72
C SER A 10 -0.32 -11.60 -3.30
N TYR A 11 0.55 -10.83 -2.65
CA TYR A 11 0.37 -10.30 -1.31
C TYR A 11 0.45 -8.77 -1.27
N THR A 12 0.17 -8.11 -2.38
CA THR A 12 0.13 -6.66 -2.44
C THR A 12 -1.18 -6.15 -1.89
N SER A 13 -1.10 -5.21 -0.96
CA SER A 13 -2.28 -4.53 -0.42
C SER A 13 -2.46 -3.16 -1.06
N ILE A 14 -3.72 -2.78 -1.25
CA ILE A 14 -4.10 -1.46 -1.76
C ILE A 14 -4.61 -0.65 -0.58
N HIS A 15 -3.97 0.49 -0.33
CA HIS A 15 -4.37 1.44 0.68
C HIS A 15 -4.87 2.71 0.00
N ILE A 16 -6.03 3.20 0.45
CA ILE A 16 -6.60 4.46 -0.03
C ILE A 16 -6.58 5.43 1.15
N GLU A 17 -5.81 6.50 1.02
CA GLU A 17 -5.75 7.57 2.01
C GLU A 17 -6.59 8.75 1.54
N LYS A 18 -7.35 9.32 2.47
CA LYS A 18 -8.16 10.51 2.25
C LYS A 18 -7.45 11.72 2.84
N TYR A 19 -7.15 12.68 1.98
CA TYR A 19 -6.70 14.00 2.36
C TYR A 19 -7.84 14.99 2.24
N GLU A 20 -8.00 15.88 3.22
CA GLU A 20 -9.10 16.84 3.23
C GLU A 20 -8.55 18.24 3.47
N CYS A 21 -8.92 19.17 2.60
CA CYS A 21 -8.58 20.59 2.68
C CYS A 21 -9.87 21.38 2.82
N GLU A 22 -9.98 22.12 3.91
CA GLU A 22 -11.10 23.05 4.14
C GLU A 22 -10.67 24.47 3.83
N CYS A 23 -11.52 25.20 3.13
CA CYS A 23 -11.39 26.63 2.90
C CYS A 23 -12.37 27.36 3.81
N ARG A 24 -11.84 28.09 4.79
CA ARG A 24 -12.60 28.73 5.87
C ARG A 24 -12.61 30.24 5.74
N ASP A 25 -13.64 30.87 6.30
CA ASP A 25 -13.62 32.30 6.57
C ASP A 25 -12.76 32.60 7.79
N THR A 26 -11.82 33.51 7.64
CA THR A 26 -11.02 34.02 8.78
C THR A 26 -11.36 35.47 9.07
N LYS A 27 -10.98 35.96 10.26
CA LYS A 27 -11.19 37.38 10.64
C LYS A 27 -10.50 38.38 9.70
N LEU A 28 -9.50 37.92 8.94
CA LEU A 28 -8.72 38.74 8.02
C LEU A 28 -9.14 38.61 6.55
N GLY A 29 -10.14 37.80 6.29
CA GLY A 29 -10.65 37.48 4.96
C GLY A 29 -10.85 35.97 4.77
N ALA A 30 -11.46 35.56 3.68
CA ALA A 30 -11.64 34.17 3.33
C ALA A 30 -10.32 33.56 2.85
N GLU A 31 -10.07 32.31 3.22
CA GLU A 31 -9.01 31.51 2.59
C GLU A 31 -9.32 31.32 1.11
N GLU A 32 -8.31 31.26 0.28
CA GLU A 32 -8.45 31.08 -1.18
C GLU A 32 -7.69 29.85 -1.66
N ILE A 33 -8.35 29.06 -2.51
CA ILE A 33 -7.72 27.95 -3.22
C ILE A 33 -7.23 28.47 -4.54
N THR A 34 -5.92 28.36 -4.78
CA THR A 34 -5.27 28.93 -5.94
C THR A 34 -4.03 28.15 -6.34
N ARG A 35 -3.72 28.17 -7.65
CA ARG A 35 -2.44 27.67 -8.16
C ARG A 35 -1.27 28.62 -7.86
N ASP A 36 -1.56 29.91 -7.67
CA ASP A 36 -0.57 30.97 -7.44
C ASP A 36 -0.14 30.99 -5.97
N VAL A 37 0.49 29.91 -5.52
CA VAL A 37 1.06 29.85 -4.17
C VAL A 37 2.45 30.47 -4.19
N PRO A 38 2.77 31.42 -3.26
CA PRO A 38 4.05 32.09 -3.22
C PRO A 38 5.19 31.12 -2.88
N ASN A 39 6.40 31.40 -3.41
CA ASN A 39 7.63 30.65 -3.13
C ASN A 39 7.62 29.16 -3.54
N ILE A 40 6.87 28.82 -4.57
CA ILE A 40 6.79 27.46 -5.10
C ILE A 40 7.22 27.45 -6.56
N SER A 41 8.09 26.49 -6.92
CA SER A 41 8.55 26.31 -8.31
C SER A 41 7.42 25.85 -9.22
N GLU A 42 7.51 26.16 -10.51
CA GLU A 42 6.55 25.68 -11.50
C GLU A 42 6.53 24.14 -11.63
N GLU A 43 7.66 23.49 -11.37
CA GLU A 43 7.76 22.04 -11.36
C GLU A 43 6.87 21.42 -10.26
N ALA A 44 6.83 22.02 -9.07
CA ALA A 44 5.98 21.58 -7.97
C ALA A 44 4.48 21.82 -8.22
N LYS A 45 4.13 22.64 -9.22
CA LYS A 45 2.75 22.91 -9.65
C LYS A 45 2.34 22.11 -10.89
N ALA A 46 3.21 21.25 -11.41
CA ALA A 46 2.99 20.54 -12.69
C ALA A 46 1.71 19.70 -12.72
N PHE A 47 1.33 19.11 -11.57
CA PHE A 47 0.15 18.27 -11.45
C PHE A 47 -1.10 19.00 -10.94
N LEU A 48 -1.04 20.32 -10.78
CA LEU A 48 -2.16 21.14 -10.35
C LEU A 48 -2.93 21.68 -11.56
N ASP A 49 -4.25 21.67 -11.46
CA ASP A 49 -5.15 22.31 -12.43
C ASP A 49 -5.11 23.86 -12.32
N GLU A 50 -5.92 24.55 -13.11
CA GLU A 50 -6.02 26.01 -13.09
C GLU A 50 -6.52 26.56 -11.73
N ARG A 51 -7.23 25.74 -10.95
CA ARG A 51 -7.71 26.10 -9.61
C ARG A 51 -6.69 25.84 -8.52
N GLY A 52 -5.59 25.14 -8.83
CA GLY A 52 -4.59 24.74 -7.85
C GLY A 52 -4.90 23.42 -7.15
N ILE A 53 -5.69 22.56 -7.76
CA ILE A 53 -6.07 21.25 -7.23
C ILE A 53 -5.37 20.17 -8.06
N VAL A 54 -4.85 19.14 -7.41
CA VAL A 54 -4.19 18.03 -8.09
C VAL A 54 -5.15 17.27 -9.00
N VAL A 55 -4.68 16.88 -10.18
CA VAL A 55 -5.50 16.13 -11.14
C VAL A 55 -5.49 14.63 -10.82
N PRO A 56 -6.63 13.93 -11.04
CA PRO A 56 -6.66 12.47 -10.93
C PRO A 56 -5.67 11.80 -11.88
N GLY A 57 -5.03 10.73 -11.44
CA GLY A 57 -3.99 10.01 -12.18
C GLY A 57 -2.57 10.53 -11.97
N ALA A 58 -2.39 11.67 -11.28
CA ALA A 58 -1.07 12.19 -10.96
C ALA A 58 -0.35 11.30 -9.96
N GLU A 59 0.92 11.01 -10.21
CA GLU A 59 1.81 10.34 -9.26
C GLU A 59 2.42 11.39 -8.34
N VAL A 60 2.10 11.32 -7.05
CA VAL A 60 2.52 12.29 -6.04
C VAL A 60 3.48 11.66 -5.05
N LYS A 61 4.44 12.47 -4.60
CA LYS A 61 5.45 12.11 -3.62
C LYS A 61 5.24 12.91 -2.34
N GLU A 62 5.94 12.50 -1.30
CA GLU A 62 5.98 13.23 -0.04
C GLU A 62 6.37 14.71 -0.25
N GLY A 63 5.60 15.61 0.34
CA GLY A 63 5.79 17.06 0.24
C GLY A 63 5.14 17.70 -0.99
N ASP A 64 4.68 16.93 -1.98
CA ASP A 64 3.99 17.49 -3.15
C ASP A 64 2.66 18.14 -2.73
N ILE A 65 2.27 19.18 -3.46
CA ILE A 65 1.04 19.92 -3.20
C ILE A 65 -0.15 19.17 -3.79
N LEU A 66 -1.13 18.91 -2.95
CA LEU A 66 -2.42 18.36 -3.37
C LEU A 66 -3.45 19.45 -3.65
N VAL A 67 -3.48 20.48 -2.82
CA VAL A 67 -4.37 21.62 -2.96
C VAL A 67 -3.61 22.88 -2.57
N GLY A 68 -3.45 23.80 -3.50
CA GLY A 68 -2.85 25.10 -3.26
C GLY A 68 -3.82 25.99 -2.50
N LYS A 69 -3.47 26.43 -1.30
CA LYS A 69 -4.29 27.28 -0.44
C LYS A 69 -3.48 28.41 0.16
N ILE A 70 -4.04 29.60 0.15
CA ILE A 70 -3.46 30.80 0.77
C ILE A 70 -4.43 31.29 1.87
N THR A 71 -3.87 31.57 3.04
CA THR A 71 -4.59 32.20 4.15
C THR A 71 -4.15 33.64 4.24
N PRO A 72 -5.06 34.64 4.28
CA PRO A 72 -4.70 36.05 4.42
C PRO A 72 -3.88 36.31 5.69
N LYS A 73 -2.75 37.03 5.55
CA LYS A 73 -2.00 37.54 6.70
C LYS A 73 -2.57 38.87 7.16
N GLY A 74 -2.63 39.08 8.45
CA GLY A 74 -2.84 40.43 9.01
C GLY A 74 -1.71 41.34 8.62
N VAL A 75 -2.00 42.62 8.50
CA VAL A 75 -1.01 43.68 8.18
C VAL A 75 -0.01 43.75 9.35
N THR A 76 0.99 42.92 9.34
CA THR A 76 2.25 43.14 10.06
C THR A 76 3.13 43.97 9.15
N GLU A 77 3.70 45.06 9.67
CA GLU A 77 4.68 45.84 8.89
C GLU A 77 5.74 44.87 8.36
N PRO A 78 5.98 44.85 7.02
CA PRO A 78 6.97 43.96 6.43
C PRO A 78 8.35 44.27 7.03
N THR A 79 9.11 43.24 7.32
CA THR A 79 10.50 43.36 7.80
C THR A 79 11.33 44.16 6.79
N PRO A 80 12.42 44.84 7.22
CA PRO A 80 13.30 45.58 6.31
C PRO A 80 13.79 44.73 5.13
N GLU A 81 14.02 43.45 5.34
CA GLU A 81 14.44 42.48 4.32
C GLU A 81 13.30 42.16 3.34
N GLU A 82 12.06 42.00 3.81
CA GLU A 82 10.89 41.84 2.94
C GLU A 82 10.61 43.11 2.10
N LYS A 83 10.79 44.34 2.69
CA LYS A 83 10.69 45.59 1.93
C LYS A 83 11.73 45.68 0.84
N LEU A 84 12.96 45.21 1.09
CA LEU A 84 14.03 45.18 0.10
C LEU A 84 13.72 44.20 -1.05
N LEU A 85 13.23 42.99 -0.73
CA LEU A 85 12.81 41.99 -1.71
C LEU A 85 11.64 42.50 -2.58
N MET A 86 10.66 43.15 -1.99
CA MET A 86 9.54 43.77 -2.71
C MET A 86 10.01 44.87 -3.66
N ALA A 87 11.05 45.65 -3.27
CA ALA A 87 11.61 46.71 -4.11
C ALA A 87 12.44 46.16 -5.29
N ILE A 88 13.13 45.05 -5.11
CA ILE A 88 13.99 44.44 -6.12
C ILE A 88 13.20 43.66 -7.16
N PHE A 89 12.22 42.88 -6.74
CA PHE A 89 11.50 41.94 -7.62
C PHE A 89 10.19 42.47 -8.21
N SER A 90 9.76 43.68 -7.83
CA SER A 90 8.48 44.29 -8.32
C SER A 90 7.26 43.36 -8.31
N GLU A 91 7.36 42.21 -7.68
CA GLU A 91 6.26 41.28 -7.56
C GLU A 91 5.33 41.77 -6.46
N LYS A 92 4.07 41.97 -6.82
CA LYS A 92 2.98 42.04 -5.86
C LYS A 92 2.95 40.69 -5.16
N THR A 93 3.73 40.54 -4.07
CA THR A 93 3.57 39.40 -3.18
C THR A 93 2.10 39.40 -2.74
N LYS A 94 1.34 38.46 -3.21
CA LYS A 94 -0.01 38.24 -2.67
C LYS A 94 0.18 38.09 -1.17
N GLU A 95 -0.44 39.00 -0.41
CA GLU A 95 -0.36 39.07 1.05
C GLU A 95 -1.04 37.86 1.69
N GLY A 96 -0.36 36.69 1.70
CA GLY A 96 -0.91 35.47 2.24
C GLY A 96 0.16 34.49 2.69
N LYS A 97 -0.18 33.71 3.69
CA LYS A 97 0.63 32.58 4.16
C LYS A 97 0.24 31.32 3.35
N ASP A 98 1.24 30.60 2.84
CA ASP A 98 1.03 29.27 2.28
C ASP A 98 0.50 28.31 3.34
N THR A 99 -0.70 27.82 3.13
CA THR A 99 -1.39 26.80 3.94
C THR A 99 -1.86 25.65 3.08
N SER A 100 -1.17 25.42 1.96
CA SER A 100 -1.47 24.36 1.02
C SER A 100 -1.47 22.99 1.68
N LEU A 101 -2.40 22.13 1.25
CA LEU A 101 -2.40 20.74 1.64
C LEU A 101 -1.31 20.01 0.87
N ARG A 102 -0.44 19.34 1.59
CA ARG A 102 0.66 18.55 1.02
C ARG A 102 0.55 17.09 1.40
N VAL A 103 1.18 16.24 0.58
CA VAL A 103 1.31 14.81 0.88
C VAL A 103 2.14 14.64 2.15
N SER A 104 1.58 13.92 3.11
CA SER A 104 2.26 13.61 4.37
C SER A 104 3.40 12.61 4.17
N HIS A 105 4.25 12.49 5.18
CA HIS A 105 5.32 11.48 5.18
C HIS A 105 4.74 10.08 5.00
N GLY A 106 5.30 9.32 4.04
CA GLY A 106 4.83 7.98 3.69
C GLY A 106 3.54 7.93 2.88
N GLY A 107 2.97 9.08 2.48
CA GLY A 107 1.71 9.17 1.74
C GLY A 107 1.85 9.13 0.20
N ALA A 108 3.04 8.84 -0.32
CA ALA A 108 3.27 8.78 -1.77
C ALA A 108 2.36 7.75 -2.46
N GLY A 109 1.84 8.11 -3.64
CA GLY A 109 0.94 7.23 -4.38
C GLY A 109 0.37 7.88 -5.63
N ILE A 110 -0.73 7.36 -6.15
CA ILE A 110 -1.42 7.89 -7.32
C ILE A 110 -2.75 8.49 -6.88
N VAL A 111 -3.05 9.70 -7.34
CA VAL A 111 -4.33 10.34 -7.07
C VAL A 111 -5.44 9.57 -7.78
N LEU A 112 -6.33 8.96 -7.00
CA LEU A 112 -7.43 8.15 -7.51
C LEU A 112 -8.61 9.02 -7.95
N ASP A 113 -9.01 9.95 -7.08
CA ASP A 113 -10.19 10.79 -7.28
C ASP A 113 -10.07 12.08 -6.46
N VAL A 114 -10.76 13.12 -6.92
CA VAL A 114 -10.86 14.41 -6.24
C VAL A 114 -12.33 14.82 -6.18
N LYS A 115 -12.82 15.06 -4.97
CA LYS A 115 -14.21 15.53 -4.74
C LYS A 115 -14.20 16.93 -4.16
N ILE A 116 -14.97 17.80 -4.78
CA ILE A 116 -15.09 19.20 -4.39
C ILE A 116 -16.51 19.45 -3.92
N PHE A 117 -16.64 19.94 -2.70
CA PHE A 117 -17.91 20.33 -2.08
C PHE A 117 -17.90 21.82 -1.86
N THR A 118 -18.90 22.51 -2.34
CA THR A 118 -19.01 23.97 -2.22
C THR A 118 -20.38 24.37 -1.69
N ARG A 119 -20.41 25.34 -0.79
CA ARG A 119 -21.66 25.90 -0.28
C ARG A 119 -22.51 26.51 -1.40
N LYS A 120 -21.88 27.00 -2.46
CA LYS A 120 -22.58 27.54 -3.65
C LYS A 120 -23.37 26.49 -4.42
N ASN A 121 -22.95 25.23 -4.36
CA ASN A 121 -23.65 24.10 -4.99
C ASN A 121 -24.75 23.51 -4.11
N GLY A 122 -24.96 24.04 -2.90
CA GLY A 122 -25.94 23.55 -1.95
C GLY A 122 -25.46 22.42 -1.05
N ASP A 123 -24.17 22.14 -1.04
CA ASP A 123 -23.58 21.10 -0.17
C ASP A 123 -23.65 21.52 1.29
N GLU A 124 -24.01 20.58 2.18
CA GLU A 124 -23.99 20.80 3.62
C GLU A 124 -22.54 20.79 4.13
N LEU A 125 -22.05 21.99 4.48
CA LEU A 125 -20.71 22.19 5.01
C LEU A 125 -20.76 22.72 6.45
N PRO A 126 -19.76 22.46 7.29
CA PRO A 126 -19.64 23.01 8.63
C PRO A 126 -19.74 24.54 8.64
N PRO A 127 -20.19 25.17 9.74
CA PRO A 127 -20.23 26.61 9.87
C PRO A 127 -18.85 27.25 9.61
N GLY A 128 -18.80 28.30 8.79
CA GLY A 128 -17.56 29.02 8.49
C GLY A 128 -16.69 28.35 7.41
N VAL A 129 -17.09 27.21 6.86
CA VAL A 129 -16.40 26.53 5.75
C VAL A 129 -17.14 26.83 4.45
N ASN A 130 -16.42 27.32 3.43
CA ASN A 130 -16.98 27.67 2.12
C ASN A 130 -16.79 26.57 1.11
N GLU A 131 -15.69 25.87 1.19
CA GLU A 131 -15.31 24.78 0.27
C GLU A 131 -14.52 23.70 1.00
N VAL A 132 -14.77 22.44 0.64
CA VAL A 132 -14.03 21.26 1.10
C VAL A 132 -13.58 20.47 -0.10
N ILE A 133 -12.28 20.21 -0.18
CA ILE A 133 -11.68 19.38 -1.21
C ILE A 133 -11.17 18.11 -0.57
N ARG A 134 -11.61 16.98 -1.10
CA ARG A 134 -11.17 15.64 -0.69
C ARG A 134 -10.39 15.01 -1.81
N VAL A 135 -9.13 14.69 -1.53
CA VAL A 135 -8.22 13.98 -2.44
C VAL A 135 -8.02 12.57 -1.93
N TYR A 136 -8.25 11.60 -2.78
CA TYR A 136 -8.03 10.19 -2.49
C TYR A 136 -6.77 9.72 -3.20
N ILE A 137 -5.79 9.24 -2.41
CA ILE A 137 -4.51 8.73 -2.93
C ILE A 137 -4.49 7.22 -2.71
N VAL A 138 -4.21 6.48 -3.77
CA VAL A 138 -4.05 5.03 -3.73
C VAL A 138 -2.57 4.68 -3.64
N GLN A 139 -2.24 3.80 -2.71
CA GLN A 139 -0.92 3.23 -2.53
C GLN A 139 -0.97 1.73 -2.75
N ARG A 140 -0.01 1.21 -3.51
CA ARG A 140 0.22 -0.22 -3.64
C ARG A 140 1.39 -0.61 -2.74
N ARG A 141 1.09 -1.26 -1.63
CA ARG A 141 2.09 -1.72 -0.68
C ARG A 141 2.40 -3.18 -0.94
N LYS A 142 3.56 -3.42 -1.54
CA LYS A 142 4.09 -4.76 -1.75
C LYS A 142 4.64 -5.31 -0.44
N ILE A 143 4.58 -6.63 -0.32
CA ILE A 143 5.13 -7.32 0.84
C ILE A 143 6.66 -7.19 0.85
N SER A 144 7.24 -7.00 2.02
CA SER A 144 8.67 -6.79 2.22
C SER A 144 9.21 -7.63 3.37
N GLU A 145 10.53 -7.71 3.47
CA GLU A 145 11.21 -8.32 4.63
C GLU A 145 10.82 -7.58 5.91
N GLY A 146 10.53 -8.32 6.97
CA GLY A 146 10.02 -7.79 8.22
C GLY A 146 8.49 -7.78 8.34
N ASP A 147 7.75 -7.97 7.25
CA ASP A 147 6.29 -8.04 7.30
C ASP A 147 5.81 -9.33 7.95
N LYS A 148 4.70 -9.23 8.66
CA LYS A 148 4.10 -10.35 9.40
C LYS A 148 3.07 -11.05 8.53
N MET A 149 3.20 -12.36 8.40
CA MET A 149 2.25 -13.23 7.73
C MET A 149 1.66 -14.26 8.69
N SER A 150 0.47 -14.74 8.40
CA SER A 150 -0.18 -15.82 9.14
C SER A 150 -0.99 -16.72 8.20
N GLY A 151 -1.12 -17.98 8.59
CA GLY A 151 -2.04 -18.92 7.96
C GLY A 151 -3.38 -18.97 8.68
N ARG A 152 -4.21 -19.99 8.32
CA ARG A 152 -5.55 -20.21 8.89
C ARG A 152 -5.55 -20.98 10.22
N HIS A 153 -4.40 -21.49 10.65
CA HIS A 153 -4.26 -22.40 11.79
C HIS A 153 -3.51 -21.78 12.97
N GLY A 154 -3.56 -20.46 13.11
CA GLY A 154 -2.84 -19.75 14.18
C GLY A 154 -1.31 -19.71 14.01
N ASN A 155 -0.80 -20.21 12.91
CA ASN A 155 0.59 -20.10 12.53
C ASN A 155 0.89 -18.68 12.05
N LYS A 156 1.86 -18.04 12.69
CA LYS A 156 2.29 -16.66 12.38
C LYS A 156 3.80 -16.59 12.28
N GLY A 157 4.28 -15.75 11.41
CA GLY A 157 5.72 -15.55 11.20
C GLY A 157 6.02 -14.20 10.60
N VAL A 158 7.29 -13.87 10.57
CA VAL A 158 7.82 -12.66 9.94
C VAL A 158 8.67 -13.08 8.76
N ILE A 159 8.53 -12.39 7.65
CA ILE A 159 9.36 -12.64 6.46
C ILE A 159 10.80 -12.26 6.78
N SER A 160 11.68 -13.25 6.81
CA SER A 160 13.10 -13.05 7.08
C SER A 160 13.88 -12.66 5.83
N ARG A 161 13.57 -13.30 4.70
CA ARG A 161 14.22 -13.04 3.41
C ARG A 161 13.28 -13.25 2.25
N ILE A 162 13.46 -12.42 1.21
CA ILE A 162 12.87 -12.59 -0.10
C ILE A 162 14.02 -12.93 -1.05
N LEU A 163 13.95 -14.12 -1.64
CA LEU A 163 15.00 -14.65 -2.51
C LEU A 163 14.54 -14.64 -3.97
N PRO A 164 15.47 -14.45 -4.92
CA PRO A 164 15.21 -14.70 -6.34
C PRO A 164 14.66 -16.10 -6.55
N VAL A 165 13.88 -16.29 -7.62
CA VAL A 165 13.26 -17.58 -7.94
C VAL A 165 14.31 -18.69 -8.13
N GLU A 166 15.45 -18.32 -8.71
CA GLU A 166 16.57 -19.21 -9.01
C GLU A 166 17.26 -19.74 -7.74
N ASP A 167 17.25 -18.97 -6.65
CA ASP A 167 17.85 -19.34 -5.38
C ASP A 167 16.91 -20.15 -4.47
N MET A 168 15.65 -20.26 -4.84
CA MET A 168 14.66 -21.03 -4.08
C MET A 168 14.86 -22.53 -4.32
N PRO A 169 14.65 -23.37 -3.29
CA PRO A 169 14.58 -24.82 -3.47
C PRO A 169 13.52 -25.19 -4.50
N PHE A 170 13.78 -26.24 -5.25
CA PHE A 170 12.87 -26.69 -6.29
C PHE A 170 12.60 -28.20 -6.24
N LEU A 171 11.46 -28.59 -6.79
CA LEU A 171 11.02 -29.98 -6.93
C LEU A 171 11.75 -30.68 -8.08
N PRO A 172 11.72 -32.05 -8.17
CA PRO A 172 12.33 -32.78 -9.29
C PRO A 172 11.82 -32.39 -10.67
N ASP A 173 10.60 -31.84 -10.75
CA ASP A 173 10.00 -31.32 -11.99
C ASP A 173 10.46 -29.90 -12.34
N GLY A 174 11.35 -29.31 -11.54
CA GLY A 174 11.84 -27.94 -11.71
C GLY A 174 10.94 -26.85 -11.12
N THR A 175 9.81 -27.19 -10.49
CA THR A 175 8.91 -26.22 -9.87
C THR A 175 9.54 -25.62 -8.60
N PRO A 176 9.78 -24.32 -8.52
CA PRO A 176 10.37 -23.70 -7.33
C PRO A 176 9.34 -23.63 -6.19
N VAL A 177 9.85 -23.72 -4.96
CA VAL A 177 9.06 -23.52 -3.73
C VAL A 177 8.81 -22.02 -3.54
N ASP A 178 7.59 -21.66 -3.18
CA ASP A 178 7.21 -20.25 -3.01
C ASP A 178 7.49 -19.72 -1.60
N ILE A 179 7.19 -20.52 -0.58
CA ILE A 179 7.35 -20.14 0.83
C ILE A 179 7.98 -21.30 1.59
N MET A 180 9.01 -20.99 2.38
CA MET A 180 9.59 -21.92 3.33
C MET A 180 9.30 -21.45 4.76
N LEU A 181 8.80 -22.35 5.58
CA LEU A 181 8.47 -22.10 6.98
C LEU A 181 9.42 -22.82 7.91
N ASN A 182 9.71 -22.21 9.06
CA ASN A 182 10.49 -22.85 10.10
C ASN A 182 9.65 -23.96 10.78
N PRO A 183 10.06 -25.22 10.73
CA PRO A 183 9.29 -26.33 11.30
C PRO A 183 9.23 -26.29 12.84
N LEU A 184 10.15 -25.62 13.51
CA LEU A 184 10.19 -25.51 14.98
C LEU A 184 8.94 -24.80 15.56
N GLY A 185 8.22 -24.04 14.73
CA GLY A 185 6.96 -23.40 15.13
C GLY A 185 5.76 -24.33 15.22
N VAL A 186 5.88 -25.60 14.81
CA VAL A 186 4.75 -26.54 14.74
C VAL A 186 4.62 -27.44 15.97
N PRO A 187 5.68 -28.16 16.43
CA PRO A 187 5.53 -29.19 17.47
C PRO A 187 5.01 -28.64 18.81
N SER A 188 5.56 -27.51 19.26
CA SER A 188 5.16 -26.91 20.55
C SER A 188 3.76 -26.33 20.55
N ARG A 189 3.25 -25.90 19.38
CA ARG A 189 1.95 -25.28 19.23
C ARG A 189 0.84 -26.26 18.86
N MET A 190 1.19 -27.48 18.48
CA MET A 190 0.24 -28.56 18.15
C MET A 190 -0.81 -28.20 17.12
N ASN A 191 -0.55 -27.24 16.24
CA ASN A 191 -1.45 -26.82 15.16
C ASN A 191 -1.22 -27.65 13.89
N ILE A 192 -1.47 -28.94 13.98
CA ILE A 192 -1.21 -29.92 12.92
C ILE A 192 -2.05 -29.64 11.66
N GLY A 193 -3.17 -28.97 11.80
CA GLY A 193 -4.05 -28.60 10.68
C GLY A 193 -3.34 -27.89 9.54
N GLN A 194 -2.30 -27.12 9.81
CA GLN A 194 -1.49 -26.46 8.77
C GLN A 194 -0.75 -27.46 7.87
N ILE A 195 -0.27 -28.59 8.43
CA ILE A 195 0.40 -29.64 7.67
C ILE A 195 -0.60 -30.43 6.82
N LEU A 196 -1.75 -30.78 7.41
CA LEU A 196 -2.84 -31.43 6.69
C LEU A 196 -3.37 -30.56 5.54
N GLU A 197 -3.46 -29.24 5.75
CA GLU A 197 -3.85 -28.29 4.70
C GLU A 197 -2.86 -28.32 3.53
N ILE A 198 -1.56 -28.40 3.77
CA ILE A 198 -0.54 -28.46 2.71
C ILE A 198 -0.65 -29.78 1.94
N HIS A 199 -0.80 -30.90 2.63
CA HIS A 199 -0.99 -32.23 2.00
C HIS A 199 -2.22 -32.25 1.10
N LEU A 200 -3.37 -31.81 1.65
CA LEU A 200 -4.61 -31.72 0.89
C LEU A 200 -4.50 -30.76 -0.29
N GLY A 201 -3.88 -29.60 -0.07
CA GLY A 201 -3.69 -28.59 -1.11
C GLY A 201 -2.83 -29.08 -2.26
N LEU A 202 -1.74 -29.83 -1.97
CA LEU A 202 -0.89 -30.42 -2.99
C LEU A 202 -1.64 -31.50 -3.79
N ALA A 203 -2.41 -32.36 -3.11
CA ALA A 203 -3.25 -33.36 -3.76
C ALA A 203 -4.32 -32.71 -4.66
N CYS A 204 -5.01 -31.68 -4.17
CA CYS A 204 -6.00 -30.94 -4.94
C CYS A 204 -5.38 -30.23 -6.16
N LYS A 205 -4.18 -29.64 -6.01
CA LYS A 205 -3.48 -29.01 -7.12
C LYS A 205 -3.16 -30.00 -8.24
N LYS A 206 -2.68 -31.20 -7.90
CA LYS A 206 -2.40 -32.26 -8.87
C LYS A 206 -3.65 -32.82 -9.55
N LEU A 207 -4.75 -32.94 -8.80
CA LEU A 207 -6.03 -33.45 -9.30
C LEU A 207 -6.91 -32.39 -9.96
N GLY A 208 -6.51 -31.11 -9.94
CA GLY A 208 -7.30 -30.00 -10.49
C GLY A 208 -8.58 -29.71 -9.70
N LEU A 209 -8.64 -30.07 -8.41
CA LEU A 209 -9.80 -29.91 -7.56
C LEU A 209 -9.70 -28.67 -6.67
N LYS A 210 -10.85 -28.12 -6.28
CA LYS A 210 -10.96 -27.10 -5.21
C LYS A 210 -11.88 -27.65 -4.14
N LEU A 211 -11.39 -27.74 -2.90
CA LEU A 211 -12.14 -28.23 -1.75
C LEU A 211 -12.39 -27.12 -0.75
N ALA A 212 -13.59 -27.13 -0.18
CA ALA A 212 -13.96 -26.31 0.97
C ALA A 212 -14.19 -27.24 2.16
N THR A 213 -13.52 -26.96 3.28
CA THR A 213 -13.61 -27.75 4.52
C THR A 213 -14.14 -26.85 5.64
N PRO A 214 -15.48 -26.73 5.82
CA PRO A 214 -16.07 -25.97 6.91
C PRO A 214 -15.63 -26.50 8.28
N VAL A 215 -15.66 -25.66 9.30
CA VAL A 215 -15.13 -25.95 10.64
C VAL A 215 -15.80 -27.17 11.26
N PHE A 216 -17.12 -27.37 11.07
CA PHE A 216 -17.89 -28.45 11.66
C PHE A 216 -18.23 -29.60 10.68
N ASP A 217 -17.82 -29.45 9.42
CA ASP A 217 -18.00 -30.46 8.38
C ASP A 217 -16.68 -30.55 7.57
N GLY A 218 -15.65 -30.91 8.29
CA GLY A 218 -14.29 -31.01 7.75
C GLY A 218 -14.03 -32.33 7.05
N ILE A 219 -12.86 -32.43 6.45
CA ILE A 219 -12.37 -33.68 5.85
C ILE A 219 -11.67 -34.55 6.91
N THR A 220 -11.81 -35.85 6.83
CA THR A 220 -11.12 -36.79 7.69
C THR A 220 -9.69 -37.05 7.21
N ASN A 221 -8.84 -37.55 8.11
CA ASN A 221 -7.46 -37.91 7.74
C ASN A 221 -7.42 -38.99 6.67
N GLU A 222 -8.34 -39.96 6.76
CA GLU A 222 -8.46 -41.07 5.81
C GLU A 222 -8.76 -40.56 4.39
N GLU A 223 -9.70 -39.64 4.27
CA GLU A 223 -10.05 -39.00 2.99
C GLU A 223 -8.88 -38.19 2.42
N ILE A 224 -8.08 -37.51 3.27
CA ILE A 224 -6.88 -36.82 2.83
C ILE A 224 -5.87 -37.79 2.26
N PHE A 225 -5.60 -38.89 2.95
CA PHE A 225 -4.67 -39.92 2.47
C PHE A 225 -5.15 -40.61 1.19
N ASP A 226 -6.43 -40.82 1.04
CA ASP A 226 -7.01 -41.35 -0.20
C ASP A 226 -6.83 -40.40 -1.38
N LEU A 227 -7.01 -39.11 -1.15
CA LEU A 227 -6.74 -38.07 -2.18
C LEU A 227 -5.25 -37.98 -2.52
N MET A 228 -4.37 -38.06 -1.52
CA MET A 228 -2.92 -38.10 -1.74
C MET A 228 -2.51 -39.31 -2.57
N LYS A 229 -3.07 -40.48 -2.27
CA LYS A 229 -2.83 -41.70 -3.05
C LYS A 229 -3.33 -41.60 -4.49
N LYS A 230 -4.50 -41.01 -4.71
CA LYS A 230 -5.02 -40.72 -6.07
C LYS A 230 -4.13 -39.71 -6.83
N ALA A 231 -3.51 -38.79 -6.11
CA ALA A 231 -2.61 -37.79 -6.68
C ALA A 231 -1.18 -38.30 -6.83
N GLU A 232 -0.91 -39.58 -6.53
CA GLU A 232 0.45 -40.17 -6.56
C GLU A 232 1.45 -39.39 -5.69
N ILE A 233 1.03 -39.02 -4.49
CA ILE A 233 1.86 -38.38 -3.47
C ILE A 233 2.25 -39.44 -2.43
N ALA A 234 3.50 -39.41 -1.97
CA ALA A 234 3.96 -40.32 -0.93
C ALA A 234 3.10 -40.18 0.36
N PRO A 235 2.82 -41.29 1.07
CA PRO A 235 1.92 -41.25 2.25
C PRO A 235 2.46 -40.38 3.39
N ASP A 236 3.78 -40.23 3.48
CA ASP A 236 4.45 -39.36 4.46
C ASP A 236 4.44 -37.88 4.07
N GLY A 237 3.97 -37.56 2.85
CA GLY A 237 3.92 -36.20 2.31
C GLY A 237 5.28 -35.59 2.01
N LYS A 238 6.35 -36.34 2.13
CA LYS A 238 7.70 -35.86 1.84
C LYS A 238 7.95 -35.82 0.34
N THR A 239 8.70 -34.82 -0.09
CA THR A 239 9.11 -34.63 -1.49
C THR A 239 10.59 -34.28 -1.53
N VAL A 240 11.31 -34.87 -2.48
CA VAL A 240 12.71 -34.53 -2.71
C VAL A 240 12.81 -33.08 -3.18
N LEU A 241 13.72 -32.32 -2.58
CA LEU A 241 14.03 -30.96 -2.97
C LEU A 241 15.50 -30.83 -3.38
N TYR A 242 15.74 -29.89 -4.26
CA TYR A 242 17.07 -29.51 -4.71
C TYR A 242 17.37 -28.07 -4.33
N ASP A 243 18.63 -27.78 -3.97
CA ASP A 243 19.08 -26.43 -3.66
C ASP A 243 19.14 -25.59 -4.95
N GLY A 244 18.46 -24.45 -4.97
CA GLY A 244 18.44 -23.55 -6.12
C GLY A 244 19.81 -22.96 -6.48
N ARG A 245 20.73 -22.89 -5.51
CA ARG A 245 22.07 -22.30 -5.72
C ARG A 245 23.08 -23.29 -6.25
N THR A 246 23.06 -24.50 -5.70
CA THR A 246 24.06 -25.54 -6.03
C THR A 246 23.53 -26.57 -7.01
N GLY A 247 22.20 -26.74 -7.09
CA GLY A 247 21.55 -27.80 -7.85
C GLY A 247 21.66 -29.18 -7.18
N GLU A 248 22.23 -29.26 -5.99
CA GLU A 248 22.40 -30.51 -5.26
C GLU A 248 21.09 -30.90 -4.55
N ARG A 249 20.88 -32.19 -4.42
CA ARG A 249 19.77 -32.71 -3.63
C ARG A 249 19.99 -32.44 -2.15
N PHE A 250 18.97 -31.97 -1.45
CA PHE A 250 19.02 -31.91 0.02
C PHE A 250 19.05 -33.31 0.59
N ASP A 251 19.87 -33.49 1.64
CA ASP A 251 19.83 -34.67 2.48
C ASP A 251 18.49 -34.73 3.24
N GLU A 252 18.05 -35.93 3.62
CA GLU A 252 16.78 -36.16 4.29
C GLU A 252 16.68 -35.49 5.68
#